data_24e07f062f40aada21d5274024a30e99
#
_entry.id   24e07f062f40aada21d5274024a30e99
#
_cell.length_a   1.000
_cell.length_b   1.000
_cell.length_c   1.000
_cell.angle_alpha   90.00
_cell.angle_beta   90.00
_cell.angle_gamma   90.00
#
_symmetry.space_group_name_H-M   'P 1'
#
loop_
_entity.id
_entity.type
_entity.pdbx_description
1 polymer ?
#
loop_
_entity_poly.entity_id
_entity_poly.type
_entity_poly.pdbx_seq_one_letter_code
_entity_poly.pdbx_strand_id
1 'polypeptide(L)'
;MNTRSEKIETMLERLRTERDELRVRAHLAKAEMKEEWEKLEDRWEDLEARAKAVREEASDASKDVGSALEILGDELSQAYRRIRNRLQ
;
A
#
# COMPACT_ATOMS: atom_id res chain seq x y z
N MET A 1 8.35 10.46 -20.75
CA MET A 1 8.16 9.37 -19.79
C MET A 1 8.21 9.87 -18.37
N ASN A 2 7.25 9.44 -17.57
CA ASN A 2 7.14 9.90 -16.18
C ASN A 2 7.64 8.81 -15.24
N THR A 3 8.93 8.88 -14.88
CA THR A 3 9.57 7.89 -14.02
C THR A 3 8.93 7.77 -12.64
N ARG A 4 8.36 8.85 -12.13
CA ARG A 4 7.65 8.82 -10.85
C ARG A 4 6.37 8.00 -10.93
N SER A 5 5.63 8.14 -12.01
CA SER A 5 4.43 7.34 -12.24
C SER A 5 4.77 5.86 -12.33
N GLU A 6 5.88 5.53 -13.01
CA GLU A 6 6.33 4.15 -13.11
C GLU A 6 6.73 3.58 -11.74
N LYS A 7 7.38 4.38 -10.89
CA LYS A 7 7.76 3.97 -9.55
C LYS A 7 6.52 3.70 -8.69
N ILE A 8 5.52 4.56 -8.79
CA ILE A 8 4.27 4.40 -8.06
C ILE A 8 3.55 3.14 -8.52
N GLU A 9 3.49 2.91 -9.82
CA GLU A 9 2.86 1.71 -10.37
C GLU A 9 3.55 0.44 -9.89
N THR A 10 4.89 0.43 -9.93
CA THR A 10 5.68 -0.71 -9.47
C THR A 10 5.47 -0.95 -7.97
N MET A 11 5.45 0.12 -7.19
CA MET A 11 5.20 0.04 -5.75
C MET A 11 3.81 -0.56 -5.48
N LEU A 12 2.79 -0.09 -6.19
CA LEU A 12 1.43 -0.58 -6.02
C LEU A 12 1.30 -2.06 -6.37
N GLU A 13 1.95 -2.50 -7.44
CA GLU A 13 1.93 -3.89 -7.83
C GLU A 13 2.57 -4.78 -6.77
N ARG A 14 3.71 -4.33 -6.24
CA ARG A 14 4.40 -5.05 -5.18
C ARG A 14 3.55 -5.15 -3.93
N LEU A 15 2.96 -4.04 -3.51
CA LEU A 15 2.11 -4.00 -2.32
C LEU A 15 0.86 -4.84 -2.51
N ARG A 16 0.28 -4.82 -3.70
CA ARG A 16 -0.90 -5.63 -3.99
C ARG A 16 -0.57 -7.12 -3.87
N THR A 17 0.58 -7.52 -4.37
CA THR A 17 1.02 -8.91 -4.28
C THR A 17 1.21 -9.32 -2.81
N GLU A 18 1.90 -8.49 -2.03
CA GLU A 18 2.10 -8.74 -0.60
C GLU A 18 0.77 -8.79 0.15
N ARG A 19 -0.11 -7.85 -0.16
CA ARG A 19 -1.44 -7.79 0.42
C ARG A 19 -2.22 -9.07 0.18
N ASP A 20 -2.23 -9.53 -1.07
CA ASP A 20 -2.99 -10.73 -1.43
C ASP A 20 -2.46 -11.98 -0.71
N GLU A 21 -1.14 -12.10 -0.60
CA GLU A 21 -0.52 -13.21 0.12
C GLU A 21 -0.86 -13.18 1.61
N LEU A 22 -0.76 -12.01 2.23
CA LEU A 22 -1.00 -11.84 3.65
C LEU A 22 -2.48 -11.94 4.00
N ARG A 23 -3.34 -11.54 3.08
CA ARG A 23 -4.79 -11.56 3.29
C ARG A 23 -5.29 -12.95 3.66
N VAL A 24 -4.80 -13.95 2.97
CA VAL A 24 -5.19 -15.34 3.24
C VAL A 24 -4.76 -15.75 4.64
N ARG A 25 -3.51 -15.44 5.00
CA ARG A 25 -2.97 -15.77 6.32
C ARG A 25 -3.67 -15.01 7.43
N ALA A 26 -4.00 -13.74 7.19
CA ALA A 26 -4.68 -12.91 8.17
C ALA A 26 -6.09 -13.43 8.48
N HIS A 27 -6.76 -13.98 7.47
CA HIS A 27 -8.09 -14.57 7.67
C HIS A 27 -8.07 -15.76 8.61
N LEU A 28 -6.96 -16.48 8.66
CA LEU A 28 -6.80 -17.65 9.51
C LEU A 28 -6.18 -17.31 10.86
N ALA A 29 -5.86 -16.05 11.09
CA ALA A 29 -5.17 -15.60 12.29
C ALA A 29 -6.13 -15.32 13.44
N LYS A 30 -5.55 -15.03 14.60
CA LYS A 30 -6.29 -14.66 15.80
C LYS A 30 -6.96 -13.29 15.62
N ALA A 31 -7.97 -13.01 16.42
CA ALA A 31 -8.75 -11.77 16.34
C ALA A 31 -7.89 -10.50 16.34
N GLU A 32 -6.86 -10.45 17.16
CA GLU A 32 -5.96 -9.29 17.23
C GLU A 32 -5.28 -9.00 15.90
N MET A 33 -4.84 -10.06 15.22
CA MET A 33 -4.19 -9.93 13.93
C MET A 33 -5.19 -9.50 12.87
N LYS A 34 -6.43 -9.98 12.96
CA LYS A 34 -7.48 -9.57 12.03
C LYS A 34 -7.78 -8.09 12.16
N GLU A 35 -7.80 -7.57 13.39
CA GLU A 35 -8.02 -6.14 13.63
C GLU A 35 -6.89 -5.30 13.03
N GLU A 36 -5.65 -5.73 13.24
CA GLU A 36 -4.51 -5.04 12.64
C GLU A 36 -4.57 -5.09 11.13
N TRP A 37 -4.95 -6.24 10.58
CA TRP A 37 -5.09 -6.39 9.14
C TRP A 37 -6.15 -5.44 8.57
N GLU A 38 -7.28 -5.29 9.25
CA GLU A 38 -8.33 -4.36 8.82
C GLU A 38 -7.81 -2.93 8.70
N LYS A 39 -6.95 -2.52 9.65
CA LYS A 39 -6.32 -1.19 9.59
C LYS A 39 -5.42 -1.06 8.37
N LEU A 40 -4.69 -2.12 8.03
CA LEU A 40 -3.83 -2.12 6.85
C LEU A 40 -4.64 -2.11 5.57
N GLU A 41 -5.79 -2.78 5.56
CA GLU A 41 -6.69 -2.74 4.41
C GLU A 41 -7.21 -1.32 4.17
N ASP A 42 -7.56 -0.60 5.23
CA ASP A 42 -7.99 0.79 5.12
C ASP A 42 -6.89 1.66 4.54
N ARG A 43 -5.65 1.45 4.97
CA ARG A 43 -4.50 2.18 4.44
C ARG A 43 -4.25 1.85 2.98
N TRP A 44 -4.39 0.60 2.61
CA TRP A 44 -4.25 0.17 1.22
C TRP A 44 -5.29 0.85 0.33
N GLU A 45 -6.55 0.87 0.75
CA GLU A 45 -7.61 1.51 0.00
C GLU A 45 -7.35 3.01 -0.17
N ASP A 46 -6.88 3.67 0.89
CA ASP A 46 -6.54 5.09 0.83
C ASP A 46 -5.39 5.34 -0.14
N LEU A 47 -4.36 4.52 -0.07
CA LEU A 47 -3.21 4.64 -0.96
C LEU A 47 -3.62 4.44 -2.43
N GLU A 48 -4.42 3.43 -2.68
CA GLU A 48 -4.90 3.12 -4.02
C GLU A 48 -5.75 4.27 -4.59
N ALA A 49 -6.63 4.83 -3.78
CA ALA A 49 -7.46 5.95 -4.18
C ALA A 49 -6.64 7.19 -4.51
N ARG A 50 -5.64 7.48 -3.68
CA ARG A 50 -4.75 8.62 -3.91
C ARG A 50 -3.89 8.42 -5.15
N ALA A 51 -3.41 7.22 -5.38
CA ALA A 51 -2.62 6.90 -6.56
C ALA A 51 -3.45 7.06 -7.83
N LYS A 52 -4.71 6.66 -7.78
CA LYS A 52 -5.63 6.83 -8.90
C LYS A 52 -5.83 8.30 -9.23
N ALA A 53 -6.02 9.12 -8.19
CA ALA A 53 -6.19 10.56 -8.37
C ALA A 53 -4.96 11.19 -9.02
N VAL A 54 -3.77 10.78 -8.63
CA VAL A 54 -2.52 11.27 -9.21
C VAL A 54 -2.42 10.90 -10.69
N ARG A 55 -2.82 9.70 -11.04
CA ARG A 55 -2.78 9.24 -12.43
C ARG A 55 -3.75 10.02 -13.31
N GLU A 56 -4.89 10.40 -12.77
CA GLU A 56 -5.90 11.16 -13.51
C GLU A 56 -5.55 12.62 -13.63
N GLU A 57 -4.83 13.19 -12.66
CA GLU A 57 -4.43 14.58 -12.66
C GLU A 57 -2.97 14.71 -13.07
N ALA A 58 -2.71 14.89 -14.33
CA ALA A 58 -1.35 15.10 -14.83
C ALA A 58 -0.95 16.56 -14.67
N SER A 59 -0.91 17.06 -13.42
CA SER A 59 -0.55 18.43 -13.13
C SER A 59 0.74 18.52 -12.31
N ASP A 60 1.33 19.72 -12.24
CA ASP A 60 2.57 19.95 -11.49
C ASP A 60 2.39 19.73 -9.99
N ALA A 61 1.17 19.86 -9.49
CA ALA A 61 0.87 19.57 -8.09
C ALA A 61 1.11 18.11 -7.75
N SER A 62 1.19 17.24 -8.76
CA SER A 62 1.39 15.81 -8.58
C SER A 62 2.76 15.45 -7.99
N LYS A 63 3.73 16.36 -8.02
CA LYS A 63 5.06 16.08 -7.48
C LYS A 63 5.03 15.87 -5.97
N ASP A 64 4.39 16.78 -5.25
CA ASP A 64 4.30 16.67 -3.78
C ASP A 64 3.41 15.49 -3.38
N VAL A 65 2.33 15.28 -4.12
CA VAL A 65 1.42 14.16 -3.87
C VAL A 65 2.13 12.85 -4.16
N GLY A 66 2.93 12.81 -5.24
CA GLY A 66 3.71 11.63 -5.58
C GLY A 66 4.72 11.26 -4.49
N SER A 67 5.39 12.26 -3.90
CA SER A 67 6.33 12.02 -2.80
C SER A 67 5.59 11.50 -1.57
N ALA A 68 4.42 12.06 -1.28
CA ALA A 68 3.60 11.60 -0.15
C ALA A 68 3.16 10.16 -0.37
N LEU A 69 2.80 9.79 -1.59
CA LEU A 69 2.42 8.41 -1.91
C LEU A 69 3.58 7.43 -1.71
N GLU A 70 4.79 7.83 -2.09
CA GLU A 70 5.96 6.98 -1.88
C GLU A 70 6.19 6.72 -0.39
N ILE A 71 6.02 7.76 0.44
CA ILE A 71 6.16 7.64 1.89
C ILE A 71 5.09 6.71 2.45
N LEU A 72 3.84 6.91 2.05
CA LEU A 72 2.73 6.07 2.50
C LEU A 72 2.91 4.62 2.07
N GLY A 73 3.38 4.42 0.85
CA GLY A 73 3.66 3.08 0.33
C GLY A 73 4.77 2.39 1.10
N ASP A 74 5.82 3.12 1.44
CA ASP A 74 6.92 2.59 2.22
C ASP A 74 6.47 2.20 3.62
N GLU A 75 5.66 3.05 4.26
CA GLU A 75 5.11 2.75 5.58
C GLU A 75 4.24 1.49 5.55
N LEU A 76 3.41 1.36 4.52
CA LEU A 76 2.56 0.19 4.37
C LEU A 76 3.38 -1.07 4.11
N SER A 77 4.44 -0.96 3.31
CA SER A 77 5.35 -2.07 3.06
C SER A 77 5.99 -2.56 4.36
N GLN A 78 6.42 -1.63 5.21
CA GLN A 78 7.00 -1.97 6.50
C GLN A 78 5.97 -2.62 7.42
N ALA A 79 4.73 -2.13 7.40
CA ALA A 79 3.65 -2.71 8.19
C ALA A 79 3.33 -4.13 7.74
N TYR A 80 3.32 -4.38 6.44
CA TYR A 80 3.13 -5.73 5.90
C TYR A 80 4.26 -6.66 6.35
N ARG A 81 5.49 -6.16 6.35
CA ARG A 81 6.64 -6.96 6.80
C ARG A 81 6.50 -7.33 8.28
N ARG A 82 6.08 -6.38 9.11
CA ARG A 82 5.87 -6.62 10.53
C ARG A 82 4.78 -7.68 10.77
N ILE A 83 3.68 -7.56 10.06
CA ILE A 83 2.57 -8.50 10.25
C ILE A 83 2.96 -9.89 9.70
N ARG A 84 3.72 -9.93 8.61
CA ARG A 84 4.23 -11.21 8.07
C ARG A 84 5.07 -11.93 9.12
N ASN A 85 5.96 -11.21 9.79
CA ASN A 85 6.81 -11.78 10.82
C ASN A 85 6.00 -12.34 11.99
N ARG A 86 4.91 -11.69 12.34
CA ARG A 86 4.04 -12.12 13.43
C ARG A 86 3.16 -13.31 13.04
N LEU A 87 2.90 -13.49 11.75
CA LEU A 87 2.07 -14.58 11.24
C LEU A 87 2.84 -15.87 11.01
N GLN A 88 4.16 -15.81 11.06
CA GLN A 88 4.99 -16.99 10.89
C GLN A 88 5.03 -17.86 12.14
#